data_82a494ab075cda8aa7dade7502c5722a
#
_entry.id   82a494ab075cda8aa7dade7502c5722a
#
_cell.length_a   1.000
_cell.length_b   1.000
_cell.length_c   1.000
_cell.angle_alpha   90.00
_cell.angle_beta   90.00
_cell.angle_gamma   90.00
#
_symmetry.space_group_name_H-M   'P 1'
#
loop_
_entity.id
_entity.type
_entity.pdbx_description
1 polymer ?
#
loop_
_entity_poly.entity_id
_entity_poly.type
_entity_poly.pdbx_seq_one_letter_code
_entity_poly.pdbx_strand_id
1 'polypeptide(L)'
;LSRTNDYLEEVSGIAGKLDRSPIDGAIAILYEAWKNDRQVFVIGNGGSASTSTHFACDLNKWVSDTAARKFRAFSLVDNIPLMSALTNDNGWSDVYYEQLRNFFRKGDVLVAISVHGGSGNDKAGPWSQNLLKAVKYAKENGGKVVGLSGFDGGVLKTASDACIVVPADSTPHVEGMHLVLTHLMCEQLREKISAKGKRPRKGKY
;
A
#
# COMPACT_ATOMS: atom_id res chain seq x y z
N LEU A 1 -13.39 -30.79 12.42
CA LEU A 1 -13.27 -29.32 12.53
C LEU A 1 -14.06 -28.68 11.39
N SER A 2 -14.76 -27.58 11.63
CA SER A 2 -15.48 -26.89 10.56
C SER A 2 -14.49 -26.14 9.67
N ARG A 3 -14.77 -25.98 8.39
CA ARG A 3 -13.96 -25.16 7.45
C ARG A 3 -13.75 -23.73 7.96
N THR A 4 -14.65 -23.23 8.79
CA THR A 4 -14.53 -21.92 9.45
C THR A 4 -13.34 -21.89 10.42
N ASN A 5 -13.18 -22.92 11.24
CA ASN A 5 -12.06 -23.02 12.18
C ASN A 5 -10.72 -23.13 11.42
N ASP A 6 -10.68 -23.99 10.42
CA ASP A 6 -9.48 -24.20 9.59
C ASP A 6 -9.02 -22.88 8.97
N TYR A 7 -9.95 -22.10 8.39
CA TYR A 7 -9.65 -20.79 7.81
C TYR A 7 -9.07 -19.79 8.84
N LEU A 8 -9.67 -19.71 10.03
CA LEU A 8 -9.21 -18.79 11.09
C LEU A 8 -7.85 -19.22 11.66
N GLU A 9 -7.60 -20.52 11.78
CA GLU A 9 -6.30 -21.05 12.19
C GLU A 9 -5.21 -20.75 11.15
N GLU A 10 -5.52 -20.88 9.86
CA GLU A 10 -4.61 -20.51 8.76
C GLU A 10 -4.26 -19.02 8.82
N VAL A 11 -5.25 -18.14 8.97
CA VAL A 11 -5.04 -16.68 9.10
C VAL A 11 -4.13 -16.37 10.29
N SER A 12 -4.37 -16.99 11.45
CA SER A 12 -3.55 -16.83 12.65
C SER A 12 -2.11 -17.31 12.42
N GLY A 13 -1.96 -18.47 11.76
CA GLY A 13 -0.66 -19.03 11.41
C GLY A 13 0.14 -18.14 10.45
N ILE A 14 -0.52 -17.54 9.45
CA ILE A 14 0.09 -16.59 8.51
C ILE A 14 0.59 -15.35 9.26
N ALA A 15 -0.23 -14.77 10.14
CA ALA A 15 0.16 -13.61 10.95
C ALA A 15 1.41 -13.87 11.80
N GLY A 16 1.53 -15.07 12.36
CA GLY A 16 2.71 -15.49 13.14
C GLY A 16 4.00 -15.60 12.32
N LYS A 17 3.90 -15.90 11.04
CA LYS A 17 5.03 -16.09 10.12
C LYS A 17 5.48 -14.84 9.37
N LEU A 18 4.78 -13.71 9.50
CA LEU A 18 5.14 -12.45 8.85
C LEU A 18 6.55 -12.01 9.24
N ASP A 19 7.37 -11.63 8.25
CA ASP A 19 8.62 -10.92 8.49
C ASP A 19 8.33 -9.48 8.93
N ARG A 20 8.84 -9.10 10.09
CA ARG A 20 8.62 -7.77 10.68
C ARG A 20 9.51 -6.70 10.06
N SER A 21 10.69 -7.06 9.59
CA SER A 21 11.68 -6.09 9.08
C SER A 21 11.15 -5.24 7.91
N PRO A 22 10.51 -5.81 6.87
CA PRO A 22 9.90 -5.00 5.82
C PRO A 22 8.72 -4.14 6.30
N ILE A 23 7.99 -4.58 7.34
CA ILE A 23 6.90 -3.79 7.94
C ILE A 23 7.46 -2.53 8.58
N ASP A 24 8.51 -2.69 9.41
CA ASP A 24 9.19 -1.57 10.05
C ASP A 24 9.81 -0.62 9.01
N GLY A 25 10.37 -1.16 7.93
CA GLY A 25 10.88 -0.42 6.79
C GLY A 25 9.81 0.43 6.10
N ALA A 26 8.64 -0.15 5.84
CA ALA A 26 7.50 0.55 5.25
C ALA A 26 7.00 1.68 6.16
N ILE A 27 6.87 1.42 7.46
CA ILE A 27 6.49 2.43 8.45
C ILE A 27 7.52 3.58 8.48
N ALA A 28 8.80 3.27 8.43
CA ALA A 28 9.86 4.29 8.41
C ALA A 28 9.77 5.18 7.16
N ILE A 29 9.57 4.59 5.98
CA ILE A 29 9.39 5.32 4.71
C ILE A 29 8.17 6.25 4.79
N LEU A 30 7.02 5.75 5.23
CA LEU A 30 5.80 6.54 5.35
C LEU A 30 5.93 7.65 6.39
N TYR A 31 6.60 7.38 7.51
CA TYR A 31 6.86 8.38 8.55
C TYR A 31 7.76 9.51 8.04
N GLU A 32 8.83 9.20 7.29
CA GLU A 32 9.69 10.22 6.67
C GLU A 32 8.95 11.01 5.58
N ALA A 33 8.04 10.40 4.83
CA ALA A 33 7.17 11.09 3.89
C ALA A 33 6.29 12.13 4.62
N TRP A 34 5.61 11.73 5.69
CA TRP A 34 4.83 12.62 6.52
C TRP A 34 5.67 13.76 7.10
N LYS A 35 6.84 13.45 7.66
CA LYS A 35 7.74 14.42 8.28
C LYS A 35 8.24 15.47 7.29
N ASN A 36 8.47 15.09 6.05
CA ASN A 36 8.99 15.95 4.98
C ASN A 36 7.89 16.51 4.05
N ASP A 37 6.62 16.44 4.45
CA ASP A 37 5.45 16.92 3.68
C ASP A 37 5.36 16.34 2.27
N ARG A 38 5.72 15.05 2.11
CA ARG A 38 5.64 14.33 0.84
C ARG A 38 4.28 13.70 0.66
N GLN A 39 3.90 13.51 -0.61
CA GLN A 39 2.67 12.80 -0.96
C GLN A 39 2.88 11.30 -0.90
N VAL A 40 1.81 10.57 -0.57
CA VAL A 40 1.75 9.12 -0.60
C VAL A 40 0.67 8.73 -1.60
N PHE A 41 1.05 8.08 -2.69
CA PHE A 41 0.12 7.54 -3.68
C PHE A 41 -0.06 6.05 -3.43
N VAL A 42 -1.30 5.58 -3.45
CA VAL A 42 -1.63 4.17 -3.22
C VAL A 42 -2.32 3.62 -4.45
N ILE A 43 -1.86 2.47 -4.94
CA ILE A 43 -2.38 1.80 -6.14
C ILE A 43 -2.59 0.30 -5.88
N GLY A 44 -3.54 -0.28 -6.60
CA GLY A 44 -3.87 -1.70 -6.59
C GLY A 44 -5.00 -2.02 -7.55
N ASN A 45 -5.14 -3.27 -7.94
CA ASN A 45 -6.20 -3.76 -8.81
C ASN A 45 -7.20 -4.62 -8.02
N GLY A 46 -8.48 -4.63 -8.38
CA GLY A 46 -9.49 -5.48 -7.74
C GLY A 46 -9.60 -5.26 -6.23
N GLY A 47 -9.48 -6.32 -5.42
CA GLY A 47 -9.47 -6.25 -3.96
C GLY A 47 -8.35 -5.38 -3.41
N SER A 48 -7.19 -5.38 -4.06
CA SER A 48 -6.08 -4.47 -3.73
C SER A 48 -6.42 -3.00 -4.00
N ALA A 49 -7.31 -2.69 -4.96
CA ALA A 49 -7.82 -1.33 -5.16
C ALA A 49 -8.66 -0.87 -3.96
N SER A 50 -9.53 -1.74 -3.45
CA SER A 50 -10.31 -1.47 -2.23
C SER A 50 -9.41 -1.21 -1.02
N THR A 51 -8.37 -2.01 -0.85
CA THR A 51 -7.36 -1.81 0.20
C THR A 51 -6.60 -0.49 0.00
N SER A 52 -6.31 -0.09 -1.25
CA SER A 52 -5.65 1.19 -1.57
C SER A 52 -6.47 2.39 -1.12
N THR A 53 -7.78 2.39 -1.42
CA THR A 53 -8.71 3.43 -0.98
C THR A 53 -8.82 3.50 0.53
N HIS A 54 -8.97 2.34 1.18
CA HIS A 54 -9.06 2.25 2.64
C HIS A 54 -7.78 2.80 3.31
N PHE A 55 -6.62 2.38 2.83
CA PHE A 55 -5.34 2.82 3.39
C PHE A 55 -5.12 4.34 3.24
N ALA A 56 -5.43 4.91 2.07
CA ALA A 56 -5.36 6.35 1.86
C ALA A 56 -6.33 7.12 2.77
N CYS A 57 -7.54 6.60 2.99
CA CYS A 57 -8.51 7.14 3.95
C CYS A 57 -7.94 7.17 5.37
N ASP A 58 -7.38 6.05 5.84
CA ASP A 58 -6.85 5.94 7.20
C ASP A 58 -5.64 6.85 7.44
N LEU A 59 -4.72 6.95 6.48
CA LEU A 59 -3.59 7.88 6.55
C LEU A 59 -4.08 9.33 6.69
N ASN A 60 -5.04 9.75 5.88
CA ASN A 60 -5.54 11.13 5.87
C ASN A 60 -6.40 11.47 7.09
N LYS A 61 -7.24 10.52 7.55
CA LYS A 61 -8.19 10.77 8.63
C LYS A 61 -7.67 10.25 9.97
N TRP A 62 -7.52 8.93 10.10
CA TRP A 62 -7.28 8.31 11.41
C TRP A 62 -5.87 8.56 11.95
N VAL A 63 -4.83 8.34 11.13
CA VAL A 63 -3.44 8.63 11.52
C VAL A 63 -3.24 10.12 11.76
N SER A 64 -3.84 10.94 10.94
CA SER A 64 -3.70 12.38 10.95
C SER A 64 -4.57 13.11 11.99
N ASP A 65 -5.50 12.42 12.66
CA ASP A 65 -6.48 13.05 13.53
C ASP A 65 -5.87 13.91 14.65
N THR A 66 -4.81 13.41 15.27
CA THR A 66 -4.09 14.07 16.36
C THR A 66 -2.84 14.83 15.92
N ALA A 67 -2.47 14.77 14.66
CA ALA A 67 -1.26 15.37 14.13
C ALA A 67 -1.45 16.85 13.79
N ALA A 68 -0.45 17.68 14.07
CA ALA A 68 -0.42 19.07 13.62
C ALA A 68 -0.33 19.18 12.09
N ARG A 69 0.40 18.25 11.46
CA ARG A 69 0.49 18.07 10.01
C ARG A 69 -0.30 16.85 9.61
N LYS A 70 -1.08 16.96 8.54
CA LYS A 70 -1.85 15.85 7.97
C LYS A 70 -1.00 15.06 6.98
N PHE A 71 -1.32 13.78 6.78
CA PHE A 71 -0.85 13.05 5.61
C PHE A 71 -1.46 13.65 4.35
N ARG A 72 -0.77 13.49 3.24
CA ARG A 72 -1.22 13.83 1.89
C ARG A 72 -1.27 12.54 1.08
N ALA A 73 -2.17 11.65 1.45
CA ALA A 73 -2.33 10.35 0.82
C ALA A 73 -3.46 10.36 -0.23
N PHE A 74 -3.21 9.74 -1.38
CA PHE A 74 -4.14 9.68 -2.50
C PHE A 74 -4.21 8.25 -3.02
N SER A 75 -5.41 7.69 -3.08
CA SER A 75 -5.66 6.48 -3.85
C SER A 75 -5.91 6.85 -5.30
N LEU A 76 -5.11 6.29 -6.22
CA LEU A 76 -5.26 6.57 -7.66
C LEU A 76 -6.39 5.77 -8.31
N VAL A 77 -7.16 5.02 -7.53
CA VAL A 77 -8.34 4.29 -8.00
C VAL A 77 -9.65 5.03 -7.72
N ASP A 78 -9.63 6.13 -6.99
CA ASP A 78 -10.86 6.80 -6.53
C ASP A 78 -11.50 7.69 -7.59
N ASN A 79 -10.72 8.20 -8.56
CA ASN A 79 -11.25 9.04 -9.63
C ASN A 79 -11.68 8.17 -10.81
N ILE A 80 -12.90 7.60 -10.71
CA ILE A 80 -13.45 6.70 -11.72
C ILE A 80 -13.53 7.33 -13.13
N PRO A 81 -13.98 8.59 -13.31
CA PRO A 81 -13.96 9.22 -14.63
C PRO A 81 -12.55 9.28 -15.24
N LEU A 82 -11.55 9.65 -14.46
CA LEU A 82 -10.16 9.71 -14.95
C LEU A 82 -9.62 8.30 -15.27
N MET A 83 -9.86 7.31 -14.39
CA MET A 83 -9.48 5.91 -14.61
C MET A 83 -10.07 5.37 -15.92
N SER A 84 -11.37 5.62 -16.15
CA SER A 84 -12.07 5.12 -17.35
C SER A 84 -11.59 5.81 -18.62
N ALA A 85 -11.38 7.12 -18.60
CA ALA A 85 -10.85 7.88 -19.75
C ALA A 85 -9.43 7.40 -20.11
N LEU A 86 -8.52 7.31 -19.13
CA LEU A 86 -7.16 6.81 -19.36
C LEU A 86 -7.15 5.37 -19.87
N THR A 87 -8.04 4.51 -19.36
CA THR A 87 -8.16 3.14 -19.85
C THR A 87 -8.60 3.10 -21.32
N ASN A 88 -9.58 3.94 -21.69
CA ASN A 88 -10.10 4.00 -23.05
C ASN A 88 -9.08 4.56 -24.04
N ASP A 89 -8.37 5.64 -23.67
CA ASP A 89 -7.55 6.42 -24.58
C ASP A 89 -6.07 5.95 -24.60
N ASN A 90 -5.53 5.54 -23.46
CA ASN A 90 -4.13 5.16 -23.29
C ASN A 90 -3.93 3.66 -23.02
N GLY A 91 -4.98 2.96 -22.64
CA GLY A 91 -4.96 1.56 -22.25
C GLY A 91 -4.71 1.35 -20.75
N TRP A 92 -5.12 0.17 -20.27
CA TRP A 92 -5.06 -0.20 -18.86
C TRP A 92 -3.65 -0.12 -18.26
N SER A 93 -2.60 -0.39 -19.05
CA SER A 93 -1.22 -0.33 -18.58
C SER A 93 -0.78 1.06 -18.12
N ASP A 94 -1.43 2.11 -18.57
CA ASP A 94 -1.04 3.50 -18.35
C ASP A 94 -1.83 4.21 -17.27
N VAL A 95 -2.89 3.58 -16.77
CA VAL A 95 -3.86 4.21 -15.88
C VAL A 95 -3.26 4.83 -14.61
N TYR A 96 -2.26 4.23 -13.99
CA TYR A 96 -1.58 4.79 -12.82
C TYR A 96 -0.40 5.68 -13.21
N TYR A 97 0.32 5.27 -14.26
CA TYR A 97 1.46 6.02 -14.77
C TYR A 97 1.08 7.44 -15.17
N GLU A 98 0.00 7.62 -15.95
CA GLU A 98 -0.44 8.95 -16.39
C GLU A 98 -0.90 9.83 -15.21
N GLN A 99 -1.54 9.25 -14.21
CA GLN A 99 -1.90 10.00 -13.01
C GLN A 99 -0.65 10.44 -12.21
N LEU A 100 0.35 9.57 -12.08
CA LEU A 100 1.60 9.92 -11.40
C LEU A 100 2.37 11.03 -12.13
N ARG A 101 2.38 11.06 -13.46
CA ARG A 101 3.01 12.15 -14.24
C ARG A 101 2.50 13.53 -13.84
N ASN A 102 1.22 13.62 -13.51
CA ASN A 102 0.62 14.90 -13.11
C ASN A 102 1.02 15.33 -11.69
N PHE A 103 1.10 14.40 -10.75
CA PHE A 103 1.13 14.72 -9.33
C PHE A 103 2.42 14.35 -8.62
N PHE A 104 3.12 13.30 -9.07
CA PHE A 104 4.28 12.74 -8.37
C PHE A 104 5.49 13.68 -8.45
N ARG A 105 6.18 13.86 -7.33
CA ARG A 105 7.39 14.67 -7.20
C ARG A 105 8.48 13.89 -6.48
N LYS A 106 9.73 14.31 -6.70
CA LYS A 106 10.89 13.71 -6.03
C LYS A 106 10.69 13.68 -4.51
N GLY A 107 10.89 12.51 -3.92
CA GLY A 107 10.72 12.25 -2.49
C GLY A 107 9.31 11.81 -2.09
N ASP A 108 8.33 11.81 -3.01
CA ASP A 108 7.02 11.21 -2.77
C ASP A 108 7.13 9.68 -2.66
N VAL A 109 6.10 9.07 -2.12
CA VAL A 109 6.03 7.62 -1.89
C VAL A 109 4.92 7.01 -2.75
N LEU A 110 5.22 5.90 -3.40
CA LEU A 110 4.24 5.02 -4.02
C LEU A 110 4.06 3.77 -3.16
N VAL A 111 2.83 3.46 -2.75
CA VAL A 111 2.45 2.19 -2.15
C VAL A 111 1.76 1.36 -3.22
N ALA A 112 2.34 0.23 -3.58
CA ALA A 112 1.81 -0.68 -4.59
C ALA A 112 1.33 -1.98 -3.93
N ILE A 113 0.04 -2.28 -4.07
CA ILE A 113 -0.60 -3.45 -3.48
C ILE A 113 -0.99 -4.43 -4.58
N SER A 114 -0.49 -5.66 -4.51
CA SER A 114 -0.77 -6.71 -5.49
C SER A 114 -0.58 -8.08 -4.86
N VAL A 115 -1.58 -8.95 -4.96
CA VAL A 115 -1.52 -10.32 -4.42
C VAL A 115 -0.30 -11.08 -4.94
N HIS A 116 -0.01 -11.00 -6.23
CA HIS A 116 1.12 -11.68 -6.86
C HIS A 116 2.36 -10.76 -7.07
N GLY A 117 2.37 -9.58 -6.49
CA GLY A 117 3.53 -8.68 -6.56
C GLY A 117 3.84 -8.13 -7.95
N GLY A 118 2.86 -7.96 -8.82
CA GLY A 118 3.06 -7.62 -10.22
C GLY A 118 3.19 -8.87 -11.09
N SER A 119 4.19 -8.97 -11.95
CA SER A 119 4.40 -10.18 -12.75
C SER A 119 5.26 -11.19 -11.99
N GLY A 120 4.68 -12.29 -11.52
CA GLY A 120 5.42 -13.51 -11.22
C GLY A 120 5.75 -14.27 -12.50
N ASN A 121 6.73 -15.16 -12.47
CA ASN A 121 7.16 -15.95 -13.64
C ASN A 121 6.04 -16.81 -14.24
N ASP A 122 4.95 -17.01 -13.53
CA ASP A 122 3.90 -17.95 -13.89
C ASP A 122 2.47 -17.37 -13.94
N LYS A 123 2.16 -16.20 -13.37
CA LYS A 123 0.75 -15.85 -13.11
C LYS A 123 0.35 -14.40 -13.35
N ALA A 124 1.23 -13.46 -13.43
CA ALA A 124 0.82 -12.07 -13.54
C ALA A 124 0.93 -11.52 -14.96
N GLY A 125 1.68 -12.16 -15.84
CA GLY A 125 1.76 -11.79 -17.24
C GLY A 125 1.54 -10.29 -17.50
N PRO A 126 0.80 -9.91 -18.55
CA PRO A 126 0.48 -8.52 -18.85
C PRO A 126 -0.51 -7.85 -17.87
N TRP A 127 -1.13 -8.56 -16.95
CA TRP A 127 -2.28 -8.08 -16.17
C TRP A 127 -1.96 -6.98 -15.17
N SER A 128 -0.76 -6.98 -14.63
CA SER A 128 -0.32 -5.99 -13.63
C SER A 128 0.67 -4.97 -14.22
N GLN A 129 0.72 -4.80 -15.52
CA GLN A 129 1.64 -3.85 -16.16
C GLN A 129 1.39 -2.41 -15.74
N ASN A 130 0.15 -2.03 -15.45
CA ASN A 130 -0.20 -0.73 -14.88
C ASN A 130 0.54 -0.47 -13.55
N LEU A 131 0.63 -1.47 -12.68
CA LEU A 131 1.33 -1.39 -11.40
C LEU A 131 2.85 -1.25 -11.63
N LEU A 132 3.42 -2.12 -12.46
CA LEU A 132 4.86 -2.14 -12.71
C LEU A 132 5.35 -0.88 -13.40
N LYS A 133 4.58 -0.33 -14.34
CA LYS A 133 4.87 0.93 -15.01
C LYS A 133 4.89 2.09 -14.01
N ALA A 134 3.93 2.13 -13.09
CA ALA A 134 3.87 3.11 -12.02
C ALA A 134 5.06 2.99 -11.04
N VAL A 135 5.42 1.78 -10.65
CA VAL A 135 6.58 1.51 -9.77
C VAL A 135 7.87 1.98 -10.42
N LYS A 136 8.09 1.61 -11.68
CA LYS A 136 9.25 2.07 -12.46
C LYS A 136 9.31 3.59 -12.51
N TYR A 137 8.21 4.25 -12.84
CA TYR A 137 8.14 5.71 -12.90
C TYR A 137 8.48 6.37 -11.56
N ALA A 138 7.92 5.88 -10.46
CA ALA A 138 8.19 6.43 -9.13
C ALA A 138 9.69 6.34 -8.76
N LYS A 139 10.34 5.22 -9.05
CA LYS A 139 11.78 5.02 -8.81
C LYS A 139 12.63 5.95 -9.68
N GLU A 140 12.36 6.03 -10.98
CA GLU A 140 13.09 6.89 -11.92
C GLU A 140 12.96 8.38 -11.60
N ASN A 141 11.86 8.78 -10.94
CA ASN A 141 11.63 10.17 -10.52
C ASN A 141 12.02 10.46 -9.06
N GLY A 142 12.85 9.59 -8.47
CA GLY A 142 13.45 9.82 -7.15
C GLY A 142 12.48 9.69 -5.97
N GLY A 143 11.41 8.91 -6.15
CA GLY A 143 10.50 8.52 -5.09
C GLY A 143 10.93 7.25 -4.37
N LYS A 144 10.16 6.88 -3.34
CA LYS A 144 10.26 5.62 -2.63
C LYS A 144 9.07 4.72 -2.96
N VAL A 145 9.29 3.42 -2.94
CA VAL A 145 8.25 2.42 -3.20
C VAL A 145 8.11 1.49 -2.02
N VAL A 146 6.88 1.34 -1.53
CA VAL A 146 6.47 0.32 -0.57
C VAL A 146 5.60 -0.70 -1.31
N GLY A 147 5.97 -1.96 -1.25
CA GLY A 147 5.22 -3.08 -1.82
C GLY A 147 4.46 -3.88 -0.75
N LEU A 148 3.22 -4.25 -1.06
CA LEU A 148 2.50 -5.30 -0.34
C LEU A 148 2.18 -6.42 -1.34
N SER A 149 2.62 -7.63 -1.04
CA SER A 149 2.42 -8.79 -1.91
C SER A 149 2.21 -10.07 -1.11
N GLY A 150 1.98 -11.15 -1.79
CA GLY A 150 1.94 -12.50 -1.25
C GLY A 150 2.68 -13.46 -2.20
N PHE A 151 2.44 -14.75 -2.07
CA PHE A 151 3.10 -15.78 -2.86
C PHE A 151 4.64 -15.64 -2.78
N ASP A 152 5.33 -15.59 -3.90
CA ASP A 152 6.78 -15.40 -3.98
C ASP A 152 7.21 -13.92 -3.85
N GLY A 153 6.25 -12.99 -3.83
CA GLY A 153 6.47 -11.55 -3.77
C GLY A 153 6.54 -10.86 -5.14
N GLY A 154 6.69 -11.63 -6.22
CA GLY A 154 6.77 -11.13 -7.59
C GLY A 154 7.83 -10.05 -7.80
N VAL A 155 7.61 -9.19 -8.79
CA VAL A 155 8.53 -8.07 -9.10
C VAL A 155 8.57 -7.04 -7.97
N LEU A 156 7.49 -6.83 -7.22
CA LEU A 156 7.46 -5.88 -6.12
C LEU A 156 8.52 -6.19 -5.07
N LYS A 157 8.81 -7.48 -4.81
CA LYS A 157 9.81 -7.91 -3.83
C LYS A 157 11.18 -7.29 -4.06
N THR A 158 11.57 -7.15 -5.31
CA THR A 158 12.90 -6.62 -5.70
C THR A 158 12.87 -5.15 -6.12
N ALA A 159 11.72 -4.67 -6.63
CA ALA A 159 11.58 -3.30 -7.12
C ALA A 159 11.26 -2.29 -6.01
N SER A 160 10.75 -2.74 -4.85
CA SER A 160 10.38 -1.85 -3.75
C SER A 160 11.57 -1.54 -2.83
N ASP A 161 11.52 -0.40 -2.16
CA ASP A 161 12.46 -0.04 -1.09
C ASP A 161 12.15 -0.80 0.22
N ALA A 162 10.88 -1.16 0.42
CA ALA A 162 10.42 -2.12 1.42
C ALA A 162 9.25 -2.91 0.82
N CYS A 163 9.30 -4.24 0.85
CA CYS A 163 8.22 -5.09 0.36
C CYS A 163 7.78 -6.08 1.45
N ILE A 164 6.54 -5.98 1.87
CA ILE A 164 5.92 -6.92 2.80
C ILE A 164 5.34 -8.05 1.98
N VAL A 165 5.88 -9.26 2.14
CA VAL A 165 5.39 -10.47 1.47
C VAL A 165 4.62 -11.30 2.47
N VAL A 166 3.31 -11.43 2.27
CA VAL A 166 2.45 -12.31 3.07
C VAL A 166 2.82 -13.75 2.74
N PRO A 167 3.23 -14.57 3.73
CA PRO A 167 3.68 -15.95 3.49
C PRO A 167 2.48 -16.91 3.29
N ALA A 168 1.73 -16.69 2.20
CA ALA A 168 0.56 -17.47 1.83
C ALA A 168 0.37 -17.50 0.31
N ASP A 169 -0.09 -18.65 -0.21
CA ASP A 169 -0.36 -18.89 -1.62
C ASP A 169 -1.88 -18.96 -1.88
N SER A 170 -2.63 -18.14 -1.18
CA SER A 170 -4.10 -18.05 -1.25
C SER A 170 -4.51 -16.59 -1.36
N THR A 171 -5.14 -16.22 -2.48
CA THR A 171 -5.58 -14.84 -2.74
C THR A 171 -6.41 -14.25 -1.60
N PRO A 172 -7.48 -14.91 -1.08
CA PRO A 172 -8.26 -14.30 0.01
C PRO A 172 -7.46 -14.12 1.30
N HIS A 173 -6.54 -15.02 1.64
CA HIS A 173 -5.67 -14.85 2.81
C HIS A 173 -4.70 -13.67 2.63
N VAL A 174 -4.09 -13.54 1.45
CA VAL A 174 -3.19 -12.43 1.14
C VAL A 174 -3.92 -11.10 1.18
N GLU A 175 -5.09 -10.98 0.54
CA GLU A 175 -5.90 -9.75 0.54
C GLU A 175 -6.36 -9.38 1.95
N GLY A 176 -6.86 -10.33 2.74
CA GLY A 176 -7.25 -10.11 4.13
C GLY A 176 -6.07 -9.64 4.98
N MET A 177 -4.89 -10.25 4.79
CA MET A 177 -3.69 -9.86 5.51
C MET A 177 -3.15 -8.49 5.07
N HIS A 178 -3.28 -8.11 3.80
CA HIS A 178 -2.94 -6.75 3.35
C HIS A 178 -3.73 -5.69 4.11
N LEU A 179 -5.02 -5.91 4.36
CA LEU A 179 -5.84 -4.99 5.15
C LEU A 179 -5.40 -4.95 6.62
N VAL A 180 -5.11 -6.09 7.23
CA VAL A 180 -4.55 -6.15 8.59
C VAL A 180 -3.23 -5.37 8.67
N LEU A 181 -2.36 -5.52 7.68
CA LEU A 181 -1.06 -4.83 7.61
C LEU A 181 -1.22 -3.32 7.44
N THR A 182 -2.18 -2.84 6.65
CA THR A 182 -2.44 -1.40 6.51
C THR A 182 -2.91 -0.78 7.83
N HIS A 183 -3.79 -1.47 8.58
CA HIS A 183 -4.19 -1.02 9.92
C HIS A 183 -3.03 -1.02 10.92
N LEU A 184 -2.19 -2.07 10.92
CA LEU A 184 -1.00 -2.13 11.78
C LEU A 184 -0.05 -0.96 11.50
N MET A 185 0.23 -0.68 10.21
CA MET A 185 1.08 0.45 9.83
C MET A 185 0.47 1.79 10.26
N CYS A 186 -0.84 1.97 10.09
CA CYS A 186 -1.54 3.17 10.52
C CYS A 186 -1.47 3.36 12.04
N GLU A 187 -1.66 2.29 12.82
CA GLU A 187 -1.57 2.36 14.28
C GLU A 187 -0.18 2.79 14.75
N GLN A 188 0.84 2.16 14.25
CA GLN A 188 2.22 2.51 14.60
C GLN A 188 2.62 3.92 14.12
N LEU A 189 2.18 4.35 12.94
CA LEU A 189 2.39 5.71 12.47
C LEU A 189 1.70 6.73 13.41
N ARG A 190 0.45 6.46 13.81
CA ARG A 190 -0.28 7.31 14.74
C ARG A 190 0.42 7.45 16.09
N GLU A 191 0.89 6.35 16.65
CA GLU A 191 1.65 6.35 17.89
C GLU A 191 2.96 7.16 17.76
N LYS A 192 3.73 6.90 16.71
CA LYS A 192 5.01 7.55 16.43
C LYS A 192 4.86 9.07 16.23
N ILE A 193 3.79 9.49 15.57
CA ILE A 193 3.46 10.90 15.33
C ILE A 193 2.99 11.56 16.63
N SER A 194 2.12 10.92 17.39
CA SER A 194 1.59 11.43 18.66
C SER A 194 2.66 11.56 19.75
N ALA A 195 3.63 10.67 19.79
CA ALA A 195 4.75 10.72 20.74
C ALA A 195 5.63 11.97 20.56
N LYS A 196 5.72 12.52 19.34
CA LYS A 196 6.47 13.77 19.04
C LYS A 196 5.63 15.03 19.22
N GLY A 197 4.31 14.93 19.16
CA GLY A 197 3.38 16.04 19.41
C GLY A 197 2.71 15.88 20.75
N LYS A 198 3.35 16.31 21.85
CA LYS A 198 2.70 16.35 23.17
C LYS A 198 1.47 17.26 23.13
N ARG A 199 0.32 16.76 22.69
CA ARG A 199 -0.99 17.28 23.05
C ARG A 199 -1.71 16.22 23.88
N PRO A 200 -2.21 16.56 25.10
CA PRO A 200 -2.94 15.62 25.92
C PRO A 200 -4.19 15.13 25.18
N ARG A 201 -4.43 13.82 25.23
CA ARG A 201 -5.67 13.20 24.76
C ARG A 201 -6.87 13.91 25.39
N LYS A 202 -7.67 14.60 24.58
CA LYS A 202 -9.04 14.98 24.97
C LYS A 202 -9.97 13.87 24.46
N GLY A 203 -10.59 13.19 25.43
CA GLY A 203 -11.88 12.52 25.28
C GLY A 203 -11.88 11.17 24.56
N LYS A 204 -12.36 10.20 25.30
CA LYS A 204 -12.82 8.87 24.85
C LYS A 204 -13.91 9.01 23.78
N TYR A 205 -13.82 8.15 22.77
CA TYR A 205 -15.01 7.63 22.10
C TYR A 205 -15.23 6.20 22.58
#